data_232fcad5f9ec6dcb726445510ad70702
#
_entry.id   232fcad5f9ec6dcb726445510ad70702
#
_cell.length_a   1.000
_cell.length_b   1.000
_cell.length_c   1.000
_cell.angle_alpha   90.00
_cell.angle_beta   90.00
_cell.angle_gamma   90.00
#
_symmetry.space_group_name_H-M   'P 1'
#
loop_
_entity.id
_entity.type
_entity.pdbx_description
1 polymer ?
#
loop_
_entity_poly.entity_id
_entity_poly.type
_entity_poly.pdbx_seq_one_letter_code
_entity_poly.pdbx_strand_id
1 'polypeptide(L)'
;MIKEAIVKIVNKEDLTYQEAYSVMNEIMNGETSSTQNAAFLASLSTKSAKAETTDEIAGCAAAMRDHATKVETGMDVFEIVGTGGDNAHSFNISTTAAIITAAGGMKVAKHGNRAASSNSGTADCLEALGVNIKQSPKKCVELLNEVGMCFLFAQQYHLSMKYVGAIRRELGFRTVFNILGPLTNPASPKMQLLGVYDDYLVEPLAQVLINLGIKRGMVVYGMDKLDEISLSSPTKICEIKDGWFKSYIIKPEDFGFERCSKDDLKGGTPDDNARITREILSGKKGHKRNAVLLNAGAALYIGGKADSLQNGIELAADLIDSGKAMRTLERLIEVSNRPEVEV
;
A
#
# COMPACT_ATOMS: atom_id res chain seq x y z
N MET A 1 -29.96 4.06 -5.93
CA MET A 1 -29.00 4.84 -5.12
C MET A 1 -28.02 5.63 -6.00
N ILE A 2 -27.32 5.01 -7.02
CA ILE A 2 -26.28 5.74 -7.80
C ILE A 2 -26.79 7.00 -8.50
N LYS A 3 -28.03 7.01 -9.03
CA LYS A 3 -28.61 8.19 -9.71
C LYS A 3 -28.80 9.37 -8.75
N GLU A 4 -29.34 9.12 -7.58
CA GLU A 4 -29.54 10.12 -6.53
C GLU A 4 -28.20 10.67 -6.03
N ALA A 5 -27.21 9.79 -5.83
CA ALA A 5 -25.87 10.19 -5.43
C ALA A 5 -25.19 11.08 -6.48
N ILE A 6 -25.29 10.75 -7.77
CA ILE A 6 -24.76 11.60 -8.84
C ILE A 6 -25.39 12.98 -8.80
N VAL A 7 -26.72 13.08 -8.66
CA VAL A 7 -27.42 14.38 -8.58
C VAL A 7 -26.93 15.19 -7.38
N LYS A 8 -26.79 14.55 -6.21
CA LYS A 8 -26.27 15.16 -4.99
C LYS A 8 -24.85 15.73 -5.20
N ILE A 9 -23.95 14.92 -5.78
CA ILE A 9 -22.55 15.34 -6.04
C ILE A 9 -22.49 16.48 -7.06
N VAL A 10 -23.29 16.44 -8.12
CA VAL A 10 -23.37 17.52 -9.13
C VAL A 10 -23.81 18.85 -8.50
N ASN A 11 -24.70 18.80 -7.50
CA ASN A 11 -25.09 19.95 -6.69
C ASN A 11 -24.05 20.37 -5.66
N LYS A 12 -22.85 19.75 -5.66
CA LYS A 12 -21.75 20.04 -4.72
C LYS A 12 -22.02 19.63 -3.28
N GLU A 13 -22.92 18.69 -3.07
CA GLU A 13 -23.21 18.12 -1.76
C GLU A 13 -22.35 16.87 -1.53
N ASP A 14 -21.97 16.66 -0.28
CA ASP A 14 -21.18 15.49 0.13
C ASP A 14 -22.08 14.26 0.34
N LEU A 15 -21.57 13.08 -0.01
CA LEU A 15 -22.21 11.83 0.37
C LEU A 15 -21.86 11.48 1.80
N THR A 16 -22.81 10.91 2.51
CA THR A 16 -22.54 10.24 3.77
C THR A 16 -21.79 8.93 3.51
N TYR A 17 -21.14 8.38 4.55
CA TYR A 17 -20.54 7.05 4.50
C TYR A 17 -21.49 5.98 3.92
N GLN A 18 -22.77 5.97 4.40
CA GLN A 18 -23.74 4.97 3.97
C GLN A 18 -24.15 5.13 2.50
N GLU A 19 -24.30 6.37 2.02
CA GLU A 19 -24.57 6.63 0.60
C GLU A 19 -23.42 6.18 -0.28
N ALA A 20 -22.18 6.54 0.07
CA ALA A 20 -20.98 6.15 -0.67
C ALA A 20 -20.79 4.62 -0.67
N TYR A 21 -20.98 3.96 0.48
CA TYR A 21 -20.98 2.51 0.59
C TYR A 21 -22.01 1.87 -0.34
N SER A 22 -23.27 2.34 -0.30
CA SER A 22 -24.36 1.77 -1.09
C SER A 22 -24.10 1.91 -2.59
N VAL A 23 -23.62 3.06 -3.05
CA VAL A 23 -23.28 3.28 -4.46
C VAL A 23 -22.15 2.36 -4.90
N MET A 24 -21.06 2.28 -4.11
CA MET A 24 -19.94 1.41 -4.45
C MET A 24 -20.36 -0.06 -4.43
N ASN A 25 -21.24 -0.46 -3.52
CA ASN A 25 -21.81 -1.81 -3.48
C ASN A 25 -22.62 -2.14 -4.76
N GLU A 26 -23.50 -1.22 -5.24
CA GLU A 26 -24.19 -1.40 -6.52
C GLU A 26 -23.20 -1.56 -7.70
N ILE A 27 -22.13 -0.74 -7.71
CA ILE A 27 -21.08 -0.83 -8.74
C ILE A 27 -20.38 -2.18 -8.69
N MET A 28 -19.97 -2.63 -7.50
CA MET A 28 -19.21 -3.88 -7.31
C MET A 28 -20.08 -5.13 -7.56
N ASN A 29 -21.40 -5.03 -7.45
CA ASN A 29 -22.36 -6.06 -7.86
C ASN A 29 -22.60 -6.08 -9.38
N GLY A 30 -22.23 -5.02 -10.12
CA GLY A 30 -22.55 -4.88 -11.54
C GLY A 30 -23.99 -4.49 -11.81
N GLU A 31 -24.68 -3.87 -10.86
CA GLU A 31 -26.07 -3.42 -10.93
C GLU A 31 -26.21 -2.05 -11.62
N THR A 32 -25.10 -1.42 -11.96
CA THR A 32 -25.03 -0.08 -12.56
C THR A 32 -24.47 -0.13 -13.98
N SER A 33 -24.88 0.84 -14.82
CA SER A 33 -24.34 0.94 -16.18
C SER A 33 -22.97 1.62 -16.22
N SER A 34 -22.19 1.38 -17.30
CA SER A 34 -20.91 2.04 -17.51
C SER A 34 -21.03 3.56 -17.51
N THR A 35 -22.13 4.10 -18.07
CA THR A 35 -22.40 5.54 -18.08
C THR A 35 -22.62 6.08 -16.66
N GLN A 36 -23.37 5.37 -15.82
CA GLN A 36 -23.57 5.75 -14.43
C GLN A 36 -22.25 5.70 -13.64
N ASN A 37 -21.45 4.66 -13.83
CA ASN A 37 -20.15 4.52 -13.18
C ASN A 37 -19.20 5.66 -13.58
N ALA A 38 -19.13 5.99 -14.88
CA ALA A 38 -18.30 7.09 -15.38
C ALA A 38 -18.77 8.44 -14.81
N ALA A 39 -20.10 8.70 -14.80
CA ALA A 39 -20.67 9.92 -14.25
C ALA A 39 -20.39 10.05 -12.74
N PHE A 40 -20.56 8.98 -11.97
CA PHE A 40 -20.25 8.96 -10.53
C PHE A 40 -18.77 9.28 -10.27
N LEU A 41 -17.86 8.58 -10.95
CA LEU A 41 -16.43 8.79 -10.77
C LEU A 41 -15.97 10.20 -11.16
N ALA A 42 -16.46 10.70 -12.30
CA ALA A 42 -16.11 12.03 -12.77
C ALA A 42 -16.67 13.14 -11.86
N SER A 43 -17.94 13.04 -11.46
CA SER A 43 -18.55 14.05 -10.58
C SER A 43 -17.89 14.06 -9.20
N LEU A 44 -17.58 12.89 -8.62
CA LEU A 44 -16.92 12.77 -7.34
C LEU A 44 -15.52 13.39 -7.37
N SER A 45 -14.73 13.10 -8.42
CA SER A 45 -13.39 13.65 -8.59
C SER A 45 -13.34 15.16 -8.85
N THR A 46 -14.45 15.78 -9.26
CA THR A 46 -14.53 17.20 -9.60
C THR A 46 -15.44 18.01 -8.66
N LYS A 47 -15.95 17.40 -7.63
CA LYS A 47 -16.89 18.00 -6.67
C LYS A 47 -16.28 19.23 -5.99
N SER A 48 -15.04 19.13 -5.54
CA SER A 48 -14.29 20.18 -4.85
C SER A 48 -12.82 20.14 -5.20
N ALA A 49 -12.04 21.11 -4.69
CA ALA A 49 -10.59 21.14 -4.88
C ALA A 49 -9.85 19.97 -4.23
N LYS A 50 -10.42 19.35 -3.20
CA LYS A 50 -9.90 18.16 -2.51
C LYS A 50 -10.69 16.89 -2.85
N ALA A 51 -11.56 16.96 -3.84
CA ALA A 51 -12.40 15.89 -4.34
C ALA A 51 -13.22 15.17 -3.25
N GLU A 52 -12.84 14.00 -2.81
CA GLU A 52 -13.60 13.13 -1.92
C GLU A 52 -13.44 13.51 -0.44
N THR A 53 -14.51 13.33 0.33
CA THR A 53 -14.47 13.45 1.80
C THR A 53 -14.02 12.15 2.46
N THR A 54 -13.66 12.22 3.74
CA THR A 54 -13.29 11.04 4.55
C THR A 54 -14.39 9.98 4.55
N ASP A 55 -15.66 10.40 4.68
CA ASP A 55 -16.81 9.49 4.70
C ASP A 55 -17.04 8.83 3.33
N GLU A 56 -16.89 9.57 2.24
CA GLU A 56 -16.97 9.04 0.87
C GLU A 56 -15.90 8.00 0.60
N ILE A 57 -14.65 8.30 0.98
CA ILE A 57 -13.54 7.35 0.82
C ILE A 57 -13.77 6.11 1.68
N ALA A 58 -14.12 6.29 2.95
CA ALA A 58 -14.32 5.18 3.88
C ALA A 58 -15.48 4.28 3.46
N GLY A 59 -16.61 4.85 3.01
CA GLY A 59 -17.75 4.10 2.52
C GLY A 59 -17.41 3.28 1.27
N CYS A 60 -16.74 3.91 0.30
CA CYS A 60 -16.28 3.21 -0.91
C CYS A 60 -15.28 2.07 -0.58
N ALA A 61 -14.32 2.32 0.32
CA ALA A 61 -13.34 1.32 0.72
C ALA A 61 -14.00 0.13 1.44
N ALA A 62 -14.95 0.40 2.33
CA ALA A 62 -15.67 -0.65 3.06
C ALA A 62 -16.46 -1.57 2.10
N ALA A 63 -17.22 -1.00 1.16
CA ALA A 63 -17.93 -1.78 0.15
C ALA A 63 -16.97 -2.64 -0.67
N MET A 64 -15.83 -2.11 -1.12
CA MET A 64 -14.84 -2.89 -1.85
C MET A 64 -14.24 -4.03 -1.02
N ARG A 65 -14.00 -3.82 0.28
CA ARG A 65 -13.54 -4.89 1.19
C ARG A 65 -14.55 -6.01 1.31
N ASP A 66 -15.84 -5.69 1.34
CA ASP A 66 -16.90 -6.70 1.43
C ASP A 66 -17.03 -7.54 0.16
N HIS A 67 -16.68 -6.98 -0.99
CA HIS A 67 -16.62 -7.70 -2.27
C HIS A 67 -15.27 -8.39 -2.57
N ALA A 68 -14.26 -8.20 -1.74
CA ALA A 68 -12.99 -8.88 -1.91
C ALA A 68 -13.05 -10.34 -1.44
N THR A 69 -12.27 -11.21 -2.09
CA THR A 69 -12.02 -12.55 -1.57
C THR A 69 -11.23 -12.43 -0.28
N LYS A 70 -11.85 -12.66 0.87
CA LYS A 70 -11.25 -12.44 2.19
C LYS A 70 -10.15 -13.46 2.48
N VAL A 71 -9.12 -13.01 3.20
CA VAL A 71 -8.06 -13.86 3.76
C VAL A 71 -8.13 -13.77 5.28
N GLU A 72 -8.77 -14.75 5.88
CA GLU A 72 -8.91 -14.82 7.34
C GLU A 72 -7.65 -15.42 7.94
N THR A 73 -6.77 -14.54 8.42
CA THR A 73 -5.45 -14.95 8.91
C THR A 73 -5.46 -15.42 10.36
N GLY A 74 -6.44 -14.99 11.16
CA GLY A 74 -6.44 -15.18 12.62
C GLY A 74 -5.32 -14.44 13.35
N MET A 75 -4.60 -13.54 12.67
CA MET A 75 -3.42 -12.82 13.16
C MET A 75 -3.57 -11.32 12.96
N ASP A 76 -2.92 -10.51 13.79
CA ASP A 76 -2.73 -9.09 13.52
C ASP A 76 -1.65 -8.95 12.42
N VAL A 77 -2.07 -8.61 11.21
CA VAL A 77 -1.18 -8.43 10.08
C VAL A 77 -0.85 -6.95 9.86
N PHE A 78 0.30 -6.72 9.23
CA PHE A 78 0.82 -5.43 8.84
C PHE A 78 0.81 -5.27 7.33
N GLU A 79 0.53 -4.07 6.84
CA GLU A 79 0.69 -3.71 5.44
C GLU A 79 1.64 -2.53 5.26
N ILE A 80 2.44 -2.59 4.18
CA ILE A 80 3.24 -1.47 3.68
C ILE A 80 2.93 -1.29 2.20
N VAL A 81 2.43 -0.11 1.84
CA VAL A 81 1.92 0.15 0.49
C VAL A 81 1.89 1.66 0.20
N GLY A 82 2.11 2.03 -1.04
CA GLY A 82 1.84 3.38 -1.55
C GLY A 82 0.59 3.44 -2.42
N THR A 83 0.02 4.62 -2.59
CA THR A 83 -1.07 4.86 -3.54
C THR A 83 -0.64 4.68 -4.99
N GLY A 84 0.66 4.82 -5.24
CA GLY A 84 1.20 4.97 -6.59
C GLY A 84 0.80 6.31 -7.22
N GLY A 85 1.14 6.49 -8.50
CA GLY A 85 0.77 7.68 -9.25
C GLY A 85 1.54 8.95 -8.88
N ASP A 86 2.63 8.83 -8.15
CA ASP A 86 3.55 9.90 -7.75
C ASP A 86 4.49 10.36 -8.87
N ASN A 87 4.57 9.59 -9.97
CA ASN A 87 5.47 9.78 -11.11
C ASN A 87 6.97 9.84 -10.73
N ALA A 88 7.34 9.27 -9.59
CA ALA A 88 8.72 9.25 -9.13
C ALA A 88 9.57 8.22 -9.86
N HIS A 89 8.95 7.19 -10.42
CA HIS A 89 9.64 6.04 -11.05
C HIS A 89 10.68 5.39 -10.13
N SER A 90 10.43 5.42 -8.81
CA SER A 90 11.30 4.82 -7.82
C SER A 90 11.36 3.30 -8.01
N PHE A 91 12.48 2.68 -7.55
CA PHE A 91 12.50 1.23 -7.42
C PHE A 91 11.49 0.78 -6.36
N ASN A 92 11.20 -0.52 -6.28
CA ASN A 92 10.17 -1.05 -5.37
C ASN A 92 10.60 -0.97 -3.89
N ILE A 93 10.63 0.25 -3.33
CA ILE A 93 11.05 0.57 -1.95
C ILE A 93 10.21 -0.21 -0.94
N SER A 94 8.88 -0.04 -0.99
CA SER A 94 7.97 -0.70 -0.04
C SER A 94 7.99 -2.23 -0.15
N THR A 95 8.25 -2.79 -1.35
CA THR A 95 8.38 -4.25 -1.53
C THR A 95 9.63 -4.78 -0.83
N THR A 96 10.77 -4.08 -1.01
CA THR A 96 12.03 -4.44 -0.35
C THR A 96 11.90 -4.27 1.18
N ALA A 97 11.28 -3.17 1.63
CA ALA A 97 11.03 -2.92 3.05
C ALA A 97 10.11 -3.99 3.68
N ALA A 98 9.10 -4.49 2.94
CA ALA A 98 8.20 -5.54 3.40
C ALA A 98 8.95 -6.84 3.77
N ILE A 99 9.94 -7.24 2.96
CA ILE A 99 10.76 -8.43 3.21
C ILE A 99 11.58 -8.26 4.50
N ILE A 100 12.17 -7.08 4.70
CA ILE A 100 12.94 -6.76 5.92
C ILE A 100 12.02 -6.73 7.14
N THR A 101 10.82 -6.15 6.99
CA THR A 101 9.81 -6.10 8.05
C THR A 101 9.38 -7.50 8.48
N ALA A 102 9.16 -8.40 7.52
CA ALA A 102 8.88 -9.82 7.80
C ALA A 102 10.06 -10.51 8.48
N ALA A 103 11.30 -10.25 8.05
CA ALA A 103 12.51 -10.73 8.70
C ALA A 103 12.63 -10.28 10.17
N GLY A 104 12.06 -9.12 10.50
CA GLY A 104 11.94 -8.59 11.86
C GLY A 104 10.84 -9.26 12.71
N GLY A 105 10.15 -10.27 12.17
CA GLY A 105 9.12 -11.03 12.87
C GLY A 105 7.73 -10.40 12.84
N MET A 106 7.47 -9.51 11.88
CA MET A 106 6.12 -9.03 11.58
C MET A 106 5.40 -10.01 10.64
N LYS A 107 4.07 -10.03 10.72
CA LYS A 107 3.22 -10.75 9.76
C LYS A 107 2.76 -9.78 8.68
N VAL A 108 3.43 -9.78 7.54
CA VAL A 108 3.22 -8.82 6.45
C VAL A 108 2.29 -9.41 5.40
N ALA A 109 1.07 -8.87 5.30
CA ALA A 109 0.11 -9.19 4.24
C ALA A 109 0.15 -8.07 3.19
N LYS A 110 1.09 -8.15 2.24
CA LYS A 110 1.27 -7.09 1.25
C LYS A 110 0.26 -7.20 0.13
N HIS A 111 -0.62 -6.20 0.02
CA HIS A 111 -1.53 -6.04 -1.11
C HIS A 111 -0.85 -5.24 -2.22
N GLY A 112 -1.08 -5.62 -3.47
CA GLY A 112 -0.48 -4.91 -4.59
C GLY A 112 -0.91 -5.40 -5.96
N ASN A 113 -0.47 -4.68 -6.99
CA ASN A 113 -0.83 -4.95 -8.38
C ASN A 113 0.41 -4.86 -9.29
N ARG A 114 0.20 -5.14 -10.58
CA ARG A 114 1.15 -4.79 -11.64
C ARG A 114 1.24 -3.27 -11.81
N ALA A 115 2.30 -2.83 -12.47
CA ALA A 115 2.48 -1.42 -12.80
C ALA A 115 1.27 -0.87 -13.57
N ALA A 116 0.83 0.34 -13.20
CA ALA A 116 -0.18 1.11 -13.94
C ALA A 116 0.47 2.23 -14.76
N SER A 117 1.41 2.96 -14.16
CA SER A 117 2.13 4.09 -14.78
C SER A 117 3.65 4.01 -14.64
N SER A 118 4.14 3.18 -13.71
CA SER A 118 5.58 2.90 -13.52
C SER A 118 6.05 1.76 -14.41
N ASN A 119 7.38 1.53 -14.46
CA ASN A 119 7.96 0.43 -15.22
C ASN A 119 7.85 -0.93 -14.50
N SER A 120 7.62 -0.94 -13.18
CA SER A 120 7.55 -2.16 -12.38
C SER A 120 6.66 -1.93 -11.16
N GLY A 121 5.54 -2.64 -11.07
CA GLY A 121 4.69 -2.71 -9.88
C GLY A 121 5.21 -3.74 -8.88
N THR A 122 4.54 -3.83 -7.73
CA THR A 122 4.88 -4.83 -6.69
C THR A 122 4.84 -6.25 -7.23
N ALA A 123 3.77 -6.60 -7.97
CA ALA A 123 3.60 -7.94 -8.56
C ALA A 123 4.72 -8.27 -9.54
N ASP A 124 5.09 -7.31 -10.39
CA ASP A 124 6.14 -7.51 -11.42
C ASP A 124 7.51 -7.75 -10.76
N CYS A 125 7.84 -6.97 -9.72
CA CYS A 125 9.09 -7.13 -8.97
C CYS A 125 9.14 -8.47 -8.22
N LEU A 126 8.07 -8.87 -7.54
CA LEU A 126 8.02 -10.15 -6.81
C LEU A 126 8.13 -11.35 -7.77
N GLU A 127 7.46 -11.30 -8.91
CA GLU A 127 7.54 -12.32 -9.95
C GLU A 127 8.97 -12.44 -10.53
N ALA A 128 9.64 -11.30 -10.79
CA ALA A 128 11.04 -11.26 -11.20
C ALA A 128 12.01 -11.75 -10.10
N LEU A 129 11.66 -11.62 -8.83
CA LEU A 129 12.39 -12.22 -7.72
C LEU A 129 12.22 -13.74 -7.64
N GLY A 130 11.24 -14.32 -8.35
CA GLY A 130 10.92 -15.74 -8.35
C GLY A 130 9.79 -16.14 -7.39
N VAL A 131 9.08 -15.17 -6.81
CA VAL A 131 7.93 -15.44 -5.94
C VAL A 131 6.70 -15.78 -6.79
N ASN A 132 5.99 -16.85 -6.45
CA ASN A 132 4.69 -17.12 -7.03
C ASN A 132 3.67 -16.11 -6.50
N ILE A 133 3.21 -15.20 -7.37
CA ILE A 133 2.27 -14.14 -7.01
C ILE A 133 0.81 -14.59 -7.00
N LYS A 134 0.50 -15.76 -7.55
CA LYS A 134 -0.86 -16.32 -7.58
C LYS A 134 -1.11 -17.20 -6.34
N GLN A 135 -1.21 -16.54 -5.19
CA GLN A 135 -1.40 -17.20 -3.91
C GLN A 135 -2.88 -17.24 -3.55
N SER A 136 -3.40 -18.44 -3.24
CA SER A 136 -4.75 -18.62 -2.68
C SER A 136 -4.84 -18.05 -1.26
N PRO A 137 -6.03 -17.80 -0.70
CA PRO A 137 -6.18 -17.43 0.70
C PRO A 137 -5.49 -18.41 1.66
N LYS A 138 -5.59 -19.72 1.39
CA LYS A 138 -4.93 -20.79 2.17
C LYS A 138 -3.41 -20.67 2.10
N LYS A 139 -2.86 -20.48 0.89
CA LYS A 139 -1.42 -20.26 0.69
C LYS A 139 -0.93 -18.99 1.39
N CYS A 140 -1.71 -17.93 1.39
CA CYS A 140 -1.35 -16.69 2.13
C CYS A 140 -1.24 -16.95 3.64
N VAL A 141 -2.15 -17.74 4.22
CA VAL A 141 -2.08 -18.10 5.65
C VAL A 141 -0.85 -18.99 5.94
N GLU A 142 -0.55 -19.96 5.07
CA GLU A 142 0.67 -20.78 5.16
C GLU A 142 1.94 -19.89 5.14
N LEU A 143 2.03 -19.01 4.17
CA LEU A 143 3.17 -18.08 4.03
C LEU A 143 3.32 -17.14 5.23
N LEU A 144 2.22 -16.59 5.76
CA LEU A 144 2.26 -15.78 6.96
C LEU A 144 2.78 -16.56 8.17
N ASN A 145 2.39 -17.84 8.31
CA ASN A 145 2.86 -18.68 9.41
C ASN A 145 4.34 -19.04 9.26
N GLU A 146 4.77 -19.56 8.10
CA GLU A 146 6.11 -20.10 7.90
C GLU A 146 7.18 -19.05 7.62
N VAL A 147 6.82 -17.99 6.88
CA VAL A 147 7.77 -16.98 6.39
C VAL A 147 7.58 -15.62 7.07
N GLY A 148 6.33 -15.32 7.43
CA GLY A 148 5.94 -13.99 7.93
C GLY A 148 5.49 -13.02 6.84
N MET A 149 5.44 -13.41 5.57
CA MET A 149 5.00 -12.54 4.47
C MET A 149 4.19 -13.32 3.44
N CYS A 150 3.08 -12.73 2.98
CA CYS A 150 2.34 -13.17 1.79
C CYS A 150 2.11 -11.99 0.84
N PHE A 151 1.71 -12.30 -0.39
CA PHE A 151 1.33 -11.32 -1.39
C PHE A 151 -0.11 -11.52 -1.85
N LEU A 152 -0.90 -10.48 -1.74
CA LEU A 152 -2.31 -10.44 -2.13
C LEU A 152 -2.41 -9.72 -3.48
N PHE A 153 -2.43 -10.51 -4.57
CA PHE A 153 -2.48 -9.97 -5.93
C PHE A 153 -3.86 -9.39 -6.22
N ALA A 154 -3.96 -8.07 -6.37
CA ALA A 154 -5.24 -7.36 -6.46
C ALA A 154 -6.19 -7.92 -7.54
N GLN A 155 -5.68 -8.35 -8.69
CA GLN A 155 -6.50 -8.92 -9.76
C GLN A 155 -7.15 -10.26 -9.38
N GLN A 156 -6.55 -11.01 -8.46
CA GLN A 156 -7.09 -12.28 -7.98
C GLN A 156 -8.12 -12.07 -6.87
N TYR A 157 -7.94 -11.05 -6.04
CA TYR A 157 -8.76 -10.82 -4.85
C TYR A 157 -9.92 -9.86 -5.06
N HIS A 158 -9.85 -8.97 -6.05
CA HIS A 158 -10.89 -7.96 -6.35
C HIS A 158 -11.52 -8.19 -7.73
N LEU A 159 -12.24 -9.31 -7.88
CA LEU A 159 -12.86 -9.70 -9.16
C LEU A 159 -13.89 -8.68 -9.64
N SER A 160 -14.56 -7.96 -8.73
CA SER A 160 -15.53 -6.91 -9.04
C SER A 160 -14.94 -5.70 -9.76
N MET A 161 -13.61 -5.54 -9.75
CA MET A 161 -12.93 -4.49 -10.53
C MET A 161 -13.15 -4.58 -12.05
N LYS A 162 -13.62 -5.72 -12.56
CA LYS A 162 -14.02 -5.88 -13.96
C LYS A 162 -15.10 -4.88 -14.39
N TYR A 163 -15.95 -4.43 -13.48
CA TYR A 163 -17.03 -3.48 -13.76
C TYR A 163 -16.58 -2.02 -13.93
N VAL A 164 -15.36 -1.69 -13.51
CA VAL A 164 -14.83 -0.32 -13.55
C VAL A 164 -13.47 -0.20 -14.25
N GLY A 165 -12.79 -1.31 -14.49
CA GLY A 165 -11.42 -1.29 -15.02
C GLY A 165 -11.30 -0.64 -16.41
N ALA A 166 -12.24 -0.90 -17.33
CA ALA A 166 -12.29 -0.25 -18.64
C ALA A 166 -12.59 1.24 -18.52
N ILE A 167 -13.61 1.59 -17.73
CA ILE A 167 -14.04 2.98 -17.50
C ILE A 167 -12.88 3.84 -16.97
N ARG A 168 -12.14 3.34 -15.98
CA ARG A 168 -10.98 4.05 -15.42
C ARG A 168 -9.90 4.34 -16.46
N ARG A 169 -9.64 3.40 -17.38
CA ARG A 169 -8.67 3.62 -18.48
C ARG A 169 -9.17 4.66 -19.47
N GLU A 170 -10.46 4.63 -19.81
CA GLU A 170 -11.07 5.59 -20.75
C GLU A 170 -11.14 7.00 -20.17
N LEU A 171 -11.44 7.15 -18.88
CA LEU A 171 -11.46 8.44 -18.20
C LEU A 171 -10.08 9.12 -18.16
N GLY A 172 -9.00 8.36 -18.01
CA GLY A 172 -7.62 8.86 -18.14
C GLY A 172 -7.17 9.86 -17.06
N PHE A 173 -7.99 10.15 -16.05
CA PHE A 173 -7.67 11.02 -14.93
C PHE A 173 -7.82 10.27 -13.58
N ARG A 174 -7.32 10.87 -12.51
CA ARG A 174 -7.42 10.29 -11.16
C ARG A 174 -8.86 10.31 -10.65
N THR A 175 -9.28 9.21 -10.07
CA THR A 175 -10.57 9.02 -9.41
C THR A 175 -10.35 8.47 -8.01
N VAL A 176 -11.39 8.32 -7.23
CA VAL A 176 -11.35 7.69 -5.89
C VAL A 176 -10.62 6.34 -5.91
N PHE A 177 -10.65 5.60 -7.01
CA PHE A 177 -9.91 4.33 -7.14
C PHE A 177 -8.39 4.46 -7.07
N ASN A 178 -7.83 5.67 -7.22
CA ASN A 178 -6.39 5.88 -7.07
C ASN A 178 -5.93 5.86 -5.59
N ILE A 179 -6.87 6.02 -4.67
CA ILE A 179 -6.61 5.98 -3.22
C ILE A 179 -7.24 4.77 -2.53
N LEU A 180 -8.21 4.10 -3.18
CA LEU A 180 -8.89 2.94 -2.58
C LEU A 180 -8.03 1.69 -2.49
N GLY A 181 -7.08 1.47 -3.42
CA GLY A 181 -6.24 0.27 -3.46
C GLY A 181 -5.60 -0.06 -2.10
N PRO A 182 -4.85 0.87 -1.49
CA PRO A 182 -4.24 0.67 -0.18
C PRO A 182 -5.22 0.49 0.98
N LEU A 183 -6.48 0.85 0.79
CA LEU A 183 -7.52 0.79 1.83
C LEU A 183 -8.33 -0.51 1.79
N THR A 184 -8.09 -1.36 0.79
CA THR A 184 -8.94 -2.52 0.48
C THR A 184 -8.22 -3.85 0.59
N ASN A 185 -7.19 -3.93 1.43
CA ASN A 185 -6.43 -5.16 1.66
C ASN A 185 -7.34 -6.31 2.16
N PRO A 186 -7.38 -7.45 1.44
CA PRO A 186 -8.25 -8.59 1.77
C PRO A 186 -7.99 -9.24 3.13
N ALA A 187 -6.80 -9.04 3.72
CA ALA A 187 -6.43 -9.57 5.03
C ALA A 187 -6.80 -8.64 6.19
N SER A 188 -7.43 -7.49 5.93
CA SER A 188 -7.90 -6.52 6.93
C SER A 188 -6.83 -6.18 7.98
N PRO A 189 -5.68 -5.61 7.60
CA PRO A 189 -4.57 -5.33 8.49
C PRO A 189 -5.01 -4.45 9.67
N LYS A 190 -4.32 -4.62 10.82
CA LYS A 190 -4.48 -3.78 12.01
C LYS A 190 -3.37 -2.74 12.14
N MET A 191 -2.32 -2.89 11.33
CA MET A 191 -1.17 -1.99 11.30
C MET A 191 -0.83 -1.67 9.83
N GLN A 192 -0.51 -0.41 9.52
CA GLN A 192 -0.23 0.00 8.15
C GLN A 192 0.76 1.15 8.05
N LEU A 193 1.69 1.06 7.10
CA LEU A 193 2.45 2.19 6.57
C LEU A 193 1.92 2.49 5.16
N LEU A 194 1.27 3.66 5.01
CA LEU A 194 0.65 4.10 3.76
C LEU A 194 1.36 5.34 3.21
N GLY A 195 1.97 5.21 2.05
CA GLY A 195 2.47 6.35 1.28
C GLY A 195 1.40 6.98 0.39
N VAL A 196 1.39 8.29 0.28
CA VAL A 196 0.43 9.03 -0.55
C VAL A 196 1.13 9.95 -1.55
N TYR A 197 0.53 10.11 -2.73
CA TYR A 197 1.09 10.92 -3.82
C TYR A 197 0.92 12.43 -3.64
N ASP A 198 0.15 12.87 -2.64
CA ASP A 198 -0.13 14.29 -2.41
C ASP A 198 -0.31 14.62 -0.92
N ASP A 199 0.15 15.80 -0.52
CA ASP A 199 0.13 16.25 0.87
C ASP A 199 -1.29 16.32 1.47
N TYR A 200 -2.27 16.74 0.69
CA TYR A 200 -3.65 16.90 1.18
C TYR A 200 -4.30 15.56 1.61
N LEU A 201 -3.75 14.43 1.18
CA LEU A 201 -4.26 13.10 1.51
C LEU A 201 -3.77 12.58 2.87
N VAL A 202 -2.73 13.16 3.45
CA VAL A 202 -2.05 12.62 4.63
C VAL A 202 -3.02 12.46 5.82
N GLU A 203 -3.65 13.53 6.24
CA GLU A 203 -4.57 13.50 7.40
C GLU A 203 -5.92 12.86 7.08
N PRO A 204 -6.58 13.16 5.94
CA PRO A 204 -7.81 12.49 5.58
C PRO A 204 -7.68 10.97 5.52
N LEU A 205 -6.60 10.43 4.92
CA LEU A 205 -6.42 8.97 4.86
C LEU A 205 -6.03 8.38 6.21
N ALA A 206 -5.39 9.12 7.11
CA ALA A 206 -5.18 8.67 8.48
C ALA A 206 -6.52 8.48 9.20
N GLN A 207 -7.46 9.41 9.05
CA GLN A 207 -8.81 9.26 9.61
C GLN A 207 -9.58 8.09 8.98
N VAL A 208 -9.48 7.93 7.65
CA VAL A 208 -10.07 6.78 6.95
C VAL A 208 -9.50 5.45 7.49
N LEU A 209 -8.19 5.35 7.68
CA LEU A 209 -7.56 4.14 8.21
C LEU A 209 -8.05 3.82 9.62
N ILE A 210 -8.23 4.83 10.49
CA ILE A 210 -8.83 4.66 11.81
C ILE A 210 -10.25 4.12 11.70
N ASN A 211 -11.08 4.71 10.85
CA ASN A 211 -12.46 4.28 10.60
C ASN A 211 -12.53 2.84 10.07
N LEU A 212 -11.53 2.40 9.30
CA LEU A 212 -11.38 1.04 8.78
C LEU A 212 -10.73 0.05 9.76
N GLY A 213 -10.43 0.49 11.00
CA GLY A 213 -9.97 -0.37 12.08
C GLY A 213 -8.46 -0.54 12.21
N ILE A 214 -7.65 0.32 11.58
CA ILE A 214 -6.20 0.39 11.82
C ILE A 214 -5.96 0.93 13.24
N LYS A 215 -5.18 0.19 14.03
CA LYS A 215 -4.85 0.55 15.40
C LYS A 215 -3.54 1.32 15.51
N ARG A 216 -2.55 0.97 14.67
CA ARG A 216 -1.25 1.63 14.60
C ARG A 216 -0.83 1.80 13.14
N GLY A 217 -0.33 2.96 12.79
CA GLY A 217 0.09 3.19 11.41
C GLY A 217 0.74 4.54 11.20
N MET A 218 1.15 4.76 9.98
CA MET A 218 1.57 6.08 9.49
C MET A 218 1.03 6.27 8.08
N VAL A 219 0.52 7.48 7.81
CA VAL A 219 0.33 7.98 6.45
C VAL A 219 1.46 8.95 6.18
N VAL A 220 2.20 8.72 5.09
CA VAL A 220 3.44 9.45 4.79
C VAL A 220 3.42 10.07 3.41
N TYR A 221 4.05 11.22 3.29
CA TYR A 221 4.22 11.95 2.03
C TYR A 221 5.62 12.55 1.98
N GLY A 222 6.46 12.06 1.09
CA GLY A 222 7.73 12.71 0.75
C GLY A 222 7.46 14.05 0.07
N MET A 223 7.99 15.16 0.62
CA MET A 223 7.70 16.51 0.13
C MET A 223 8.24 16.79 -1.29
N ASP A 224 8.96 15.84 -1.86
CA ASP A 224 9.35 15.74 -3.26
C ASP A 224 8.34 14.96 -4.13
N LYS A 225 7.13 14.72 -3.61
CA LYS A 225 6.03 13.97 -4.23
C LYS A 225 6.28 12.45 -4.31
N LEU A 226 7.02 11.90 -3.35
CA LEU A 226 7.23 10.47 -3.24
C LEU A 226 6.19 9.87 -2.28
N ASP A 227 5.53 8.77 -2.67
CA ASP A 227 4.57 8.04 -1.82
C ASP A 227 5.27 7.02 -0.89
N GLU A 228 6.38 7.46 -0.29
CA GLU A 228 7.22 6.72 0.66
C GLU A 228 7.85 7.71 1.67
N ILE A 229 8.51 7.21 2.72
CA ILE A 229 9.44 8.03 3.50
C ILE A 229 10.65 8.31 2.61
N SER A 230 10.83 9.58 2.26
CA SER A 230 11.82 10.00 1.27
C SER A 230 13.23 10.12 1.86
N LEU A 231 14.24 9.69 1.09
CA LEU A 231 15.64 9.99 1.36
C LEU A 231 16.11 11.27 0.66
N SER A 232 15.35 11.78 -0.30
CA SER A 232 15.71 12.98 -1.08
C SER A 232 15.07 14.27 -0.55
N SER A 233 14.13 14.17 0.39
CA SER A 233 13.33 15.29 0.88
C SER A 233 12.88 15.04 2.32
N PRO A 234 12.44 16.08 3.06
CA PRO A 234 11.63 15.88 4.26
C PRO A 234 10.37 15.08 3.94
N THR A 235 9.85 14.38 4.94
CA THR A 235 8.60 13.61 4.84
C THR A 235 7.61 14.09 5.87
N LYS A 236 6.39 14.44 5.43
CA LYS A 236 5.26 14.65 6.32
C LYS A 236 4.68 13.32 6.74
N ILE A 237 4.47 13.13 8.03
CA ILE A 237 3.92 11.93 8.64
C ILE A 237 2.65 12.29 9.40
N CYS A 238 1.62 11.46 9.26
CA CYS A 238 0.51 11.42 10.19
C CYS A 238 0.52 10.04 10.87
N GLU A 239 0.97 9.99 12.12
CA GLU A 239 1.11 8.78 12.92
C GLU A 239 -0.20 8.47 13.63
N ILE A 240 -0.69 7.24 13.45
CA ILE A 240 -1.92 6.71 14.04
C ILE A 240 -1.58 5.83 15.24
N LYS A 241 -2.27 6.06 16.36
CA LYS A 241 -2.16 5.22 17.56
C LYS A 241 -3.49 5.19 18.30
N ASP A 242 -4.08 3.99 18.40
CA ASP A 242 -5.26 3.70 19.22
C ASP A 242 -6.41 4.71 19.06
N GLY A 243 -6.78 5.02 17.82
CA GLY A 243 -7.94 5.86 17.48
C GLY A 243 -7.68 7.36 17.40
N TRP A 244 -6.46 7.82 17.63
CA TRP A 244 -6.06 9.21 17.40
C TRP A 244 -4.81 9.29 16.51
N PHE A 245 -4.52 10.48 16.01
CA PHE A 245 -3.33 10.70 15.19
C PHE A 245 -2.66 12.04 15.51
N LYS A 246 -1.38 12.15 15.16
CA LYS A 246 -0.60 13.38 15.20
C LYS A 246 0.22 13.53 13.93
N SER A 247 0.35 14.77 13.45
CA SER A 247 1.17 15.10 12.28
C SER A 247 2.49 15.74 12.69
N TYR A 248 3.57 15.37 12.00
CA TYR A 248 4.91 15.94 12.17
C TYR A 248 5.72 15.74 10.88
N ILE A 249 6.90 16.37 10.82
CA ILE A 249 7.84 16.24 9.70
C ILE A 249 9.12 15.62 10.23
N ILE A 250 9.67 14.67 9.46
CA ILE A 250 11.00 14.11 9.66
C ILE A 250 11.89 14.43 8.45
N LYS A 251 13.20 14.35 8.67
CA LYS A 251 14.21 14.54 7.63
C LYS A 251 15.19 13.38 7.65
N PRO A 252 15.82 13.02 6.52
CA PRO A 252 16.86 12.01 6.50
C PRO A 252 17.99 12.28 7.51
N GLU A 253 18.35 13.54 7.69
CA GLU A 253 19.41 14.00 8.60
C GLU A 253 19.09 13.72 10.08
N ASP A 254 17.81 13.64 10.46
CA ASP A 254 17.41 13.30 11.84
C ASP A 254 17.86 11.88 12.22
N PHE A 255 18.18 11.05 11.22
CA PHE A 255 18.64 9.66 11.36
C PHE A 255 20.08 9.44 10.87
N GLY A 256 20.83 10.51 10.68
CA GLY A 256 22.23 10.45 10.24
C GLY A 256 22.42 10.10 8.75
N PHE A 257 21.38 10.21 7.93
CA PHE A 257 21.49 10.00 6.49
C PHE A 257 21.68 11.32 5.74
N GLU A 258 22.59 11.31 4.78
CA GLU A 258 22.70 12.38 3.79
C GLU A 258 21.55 12.25 2.76
N ARG A 259 21.03 13.38 2.31
CA ARG A 259 20.05 13.37 1.22
C ARG A 259 20.68 12.96 -0.08
N CYS A 260 19.92 12.22 -0.85
CA CYS A 260 20.27 11.91 -2.23
C CYS A 260 19.46 12.77 -3.22
N SER A 261 19.75 12.64 -4.50
CA SER A 261 18.87 13.13 -5.55
C SER A 261 17.70 12.15 -5.75
N LYS A 262 16.60 12.62 -6.30
CA LYS A 262 15.47 11.76 -6.66
C LYS A 262 15.88 10.71 -7.70
N ASP A 263 16.83 11.04 -8.56
CA ASP A 263 17.34 10.15 -9.59
C ASP A 263 18.11 8.94 -9.02
N ASP A 264 18.74 9.11 -7.85
CA ASP A 264 19.42 8.00 -7.16
C ASP A 264 18.45 6.90 -6.68
N LEU A 265 17.15 7.24 -6.57
CA LEU A 265 16.08 6.31 -6.15
C LEU A 265 15.34 5.68 -7.32
N LYS A 266 15.66 6.04 -8.57
CA LYS A 266 15.02 5.45 -9.74
C LYS A 266 15.22 3.95 -9.82
N GLY A 267 14.12 3.27 -10.20
CA GLY A 267 14.12 1.88 -10.59
C GLY A 267 14.26 1.71 -12.11
N GLY A 268 13.91 0.55 -12.59
CA GLY A 268 13.94 0.19 -14.00
C GLY A 268 12.88 -0.85 -14.33
N THR A 269 13.26 -1.81 -15.17
CA THR A 269 12.44 -2.98 -15.48
C THR A 269 12.17 -3.83 -14.23
N PRO A 270 11.24 -4.79 -14.27
CA PRO A 270 11.05 -5.75 -13.18
C PRO A 270 12.35 -6.45 -12.76
N ASP A 271 13.17 -6.87 -13.73
CA ASP A 271 14.46 -7.53 -13.48
C ASP A 271 15.48 -6.58 -12.83
N ASP A 272 15.52 -5.31 -13.24
CA ASP A 272 16.35 -4.29 -12.59
C ASP A 272 15.97 -4.10 -11.14
N ASN A 273 14.66 -4.02 -10.84
CA ASN A 273 14.15 -3.84 -9.50
C ASN A 273 14.36 -5.09 -8.62
N ALA A 274 14.23 -6.28 -9.20
CA ALA A 274 14.57 -7.53 -8.52
C ALA A 274 16.07 -7.58 -8.17
N ARG A 275 16.94 -7.17 -9.10
CA ARG A 275 18.39 -7.08 -8.87
C ARG A 275 18.72 -6.06 -7.76
N ILE A 276 18.12 -4.86 -7.79
CA ILE A 276 18.28 -3.83 -6.75
C ILE A 276 17.86 -4.38 -5.39
N THR A 277 16.71 -5.05 -5.31
CA THR A 277 16.23 -5.67 -4.07
C THR A 277 17.23 -6.70 -3.54
N ARG A 278 17.73 -7.62 -4.38
CA ARG A 278 18.74 -8.61 -3.96
C ARG A 278 20.06 -7.96 -3.51
N GLU A 279 20.53 -6.95 -4.22
CA GLU A 279 21.72 -6.20 -3.85
C GLU A 279 21.59 -5.56 -2.46
N ILE A 280 20.44 -4.92 -2.17
CA ILE A 280 20.16 -4.32 -0.86
C ILE A 280 20.12 -5.40 0.23
N LEU A 281 19.39 -6.48 0.01
CA LEU A 281 19.25 -7.56 0.99
C LEU A 281 20.57 -8.33 1.20
N SER A 282 21.51 -8.28 0.24
CA SER A 282 22.88 -8.78 0.39
C SER A 282 23.83 -7.83 1.13
N GLY A 283 23.34 -6.67 1.59
CA GLY A 283 24.14 -5.73 2.38
C GLY A 283 24.78 -4.60 1.59
N LYS A 284 24.54 -4.47 0.27
CA LYS A 284 25.09 -3.38 -0.54
C LYS A 284 24.69 -2.02 0.05
N LYS A 285 25.67 -1.20 0.40
CA LYS A 285 25.46 0.16 0.94
C LYS A 285 25.11 1.14 -0.18
N GLY A 286 24.52 2.29 0.17
CA GLY A 286 24.19 3.38 -0.74
C GLY A 286 22.76 3.92 -0.54
N HIS A 287 22.38 4.92 -1.34
CA HIS A 287 21.14 5.65 -1.17
C HIS A 287 19.89 4.76 -1.23
N LYS A 288 19.85 3.79 -2.15
CA LYS A 288 18.69 2.86 -2.25
C LYS A 288 18.50 2.04 -0.97
N ARG A 289 19.60 1.55 -0.36
CA ARG A 289 19.52 0.88 0.93
C ARG A 289 19.01 1.83 2.01
N ASN A 290 19.53 3.05 2.09
CA ASN A 290 19.13 4.02 3.11
C ASN A 290 17.63 4.38 3.01
N ALA A 291 17.10 4.55 1.79
CA ALA A 291 15.66 4.75 1.56
C ALA A 291 14.83 3.54 2.07
N VAL A 292 15.29 2.32 1.83
CA VAL A 292 14.64 1.11 2.35
C VAL A 292 14.72 1.04 3.87
N LEU A 293 15.85 1.43 4.48
CA LEU A 293 16.02 1.44 5.94
C LEU A 293 15.02 2.39 6.62
N LEU A 294 14.78 3.59 6.05
CA LEU A 294 13.78 4.53 6.57
C LEU A 294 12.38 3.90 6.59
N ASN A 295 11.97 3.27 5.50
CA ASN A 295 10.64 2.69 5.36
C ASN A 295 10.47 1.39 6.18
N ALA A 296 11.48 0.51 6.17
CA ALA A 296 11.47 -0.71 6.98
C ALA A 296 11.56 -0.39 8.48
N GLY A 297 12.35 0.61 8.85
CA GLY A 297 12.46 1.09 10.23
C GLY A 297 11.15 1.62 10.78
N ALA A 298 10.44 2.43 9.97
CA ALA A 298 9.10 2.90 10.31
C ALA A 298 8.10 1.74 10.46
N ALA A 299 8.16 0.76 9.56
CA ALA A 299 7.30 -0.43 9.63
C ALA A 299 7.57 -1.24 10.92
N LEU A 300 8.83 -1.45 11.29
CA LEU A 300 9.21 -2.14 12.53
C LEU A 300 8.79 -1.38 13.78
N TYR A 301 8.88 -0.04 13.77
CA TYR A 301 8.38 0.81 14.85
C TYR A 301 6.85 0.73 14.98
N ILE A 302 6.10 0.84 13.88
CA ILE A 302 4.64 0.67 13.87
C ILE A 302 4.26 -0.69 14.46
N GLY A 303 5.00 -1.74 14.07
CA GLY A 303 4.80 -3.11 14.52
C GLY A 303 5.24 -3.38 15.97
N GLY A 304 5.77 -2.40 16.69
CA GLY A 304 6.24 -2.55 18.07
C GLY A 304 7.47 -3.45 18.21
N LYS A 305 8.27 -3.61 17.13
CA LYS A 305 9.55 -4.32 17.16
C LYS A 305 10.71 -3.40 17.56
N ALA A 306 10.45 -2.11 17.56
CA ALA A 306 11.33 -1.05 18.06
C ALA A 306 10.49 0.00 18.77
N ASP A 307 11.07 0.74 19.70
CA ASP A 307 10.43 1.76 20.52
C ASP A 307 10.56 3.19 19.95
N SER A 308 11.38 3.35 18.91
CA SER A 308 11.56 4.59 18.16
C SER A 308 11.83 4.33 16.68
N LEU A 309 11.68 5.37 15.83
CA LEU A 309 12.05 5.29 14.41
C LEU A 309 13.55 4.99 14.26
N GLN A 310 14.42 5.62 15.07
CA GLN A 310 15.86 5.38 15.05
C GLN A 310 16.19 3.91 15.33
N ASN A 311 15.65 3.34 16.40
CA ASN A 311 15.88 1.94 16.76
C ASN A 311 15.29 0.97 15.70
N GLY A 312 14.19 1.36 15.05
CA GLY A 312 13.63 0.61 13.93
C GLY A 312 14.54 0.58 12.71
N ILE A 313 15.19 1.71 12.39
CA ILE A 313 16.17 1.83 11.30
C ILE A 313 17.42 0.98 11.60
N GLU A 314 17.91 1.04 12.82
CA GLU A 314 19.05 0.22 13.26
C GLU A 314 18.74 -1.27 13.19
N LEU A 315 17.57 -1.68 13.69
CA LEU A 315 17.09 -3.06 13.56
C LEU A 315 16.97 -3.50 12.09
N ALA A 316 16.44 -2.64 11.21
CA ALA A 316 16.36 -2.95 9.78
C ALA A 316 17.74 -3.15 9.15
N ALA A 317 18.75 -2.35 9.56
CA ALA A 317 20.14 -2.52 9.12
C ALA A 317 20.72 -3.86 9.59
N ASP A 318 20.51 -4.23 10.85
CA ASP A 318 20.96 -5.50 11.42
C ASP A 318 20.33 -6.71 10.73
N LEU A 319 19.05 -6.62 10.37
CA LEU A 319 18.34 -7.69 9.64
C LEU A 319 18.92 -7.92 8.23
N ILE A 320 19.38 -6.86 7.57
CA ILE A 320 20.10 -6.96 6.30
C ILE A 320 21.51 -7.53 6.53
N ASP A 321 22.30 -6.91 7.42
CA ASP A 321 23.74 -7.21 7.59
C ASP A 321 23.97 -8.60 8.18
N SER A 322 23.02 -9.14 8.95
CA SER A 322 23.04 -10.54 9.42
C SER A 322 22.58 -11.54 8.35
N GLY A 323 22.16 -11.10 7.17
CA GLY A 323 21.61 -11.93 6.10
C GLY A 323 20.20 -12.48 6.39
N LYS A 324 19.54 -12.07 7.48
CA LYS A 324 18.20 -12.58 7.84
C LYS A 324 17.15 -12.16 6.81
N ALA A 325 17.25 -10.92 6.31
CA ALA A 325 16.35 -10.42 5.28
C ALA A 325 16.47 -11.19 3.95
N MET A 326 17.67 -11.55 3.53
CA MET A 326 17.89 -12.37 2.34
C MET A 326 17.30 -13.77 2.51
N ARG A 327 17.57 -14.42 3.66
CA ARG A 327 16.96 -15.74 3.96
C ARG A 327 15.43 -15.71 3.96
N THR A 328 14.83 -14.59 4.41
CA THR A 328 13.37 -14.42 4.35
C THR A 328 12.87 -14.36 2.91
N LEU A 329 13.55 -13.66 2.00
CA LEU A 329 13.24 -13.67 0.57
C LEU A 329 13.36 -15.08 -0.02
N GLU A 330 14.46 -15.78 0.24
CA GLU A 330 14.69 -17.14 -0.26
C GLU A 330 13.58 -18.11 0.22
N ARG A 331 13.20 -17.99 1.49
CA ARG A 331 12.11 -18.78 2.05
C ARG A 331 10.75 -18.40 1.44
N LEU A 332 10.50 -17.12 1.17
CA LEU A 332 9.29 -16.66 0.48
C LEU A 332 9.19 -17.27 -0.92
N ILE A 333 10.29 -17.27 -1.67
CA ILE A 333 10.36 -17.89 -3.00
C ILE A 333 10.06 -19.39 -2.88
N GLU A 334 10.75 -20.09 -2.00
CA GLU A 334 10.60 -21.53 -1.82
C GLU A 334 9.15 -21.90 -1.46
N VAL A 335 8.58 -21.31 -0.40
CA VAL A 335 7.26 -21.68 0.11
C VAL A 335 6.14 -21.26 -0.86
N SER A 336 6.27 -20.10 -1.52
CA SER A 336 5.27 -19.66 -2.49
C SER A 336 5.15 -20.59 -3.71
N ASN A 337 6.22 -21.28 -4.06
CA ASN A 337 6.26 -22.20 -5.20
C ASN A 337 5.95 -23.67 -4.81
N ARG A 338 5.78 -23.98 -3.52
CA ARG A 338 5.33 -25.33 -3.12
C ARG A 338 3.89 -25.58 -3.57
N PRO A 339 3.58 -26.79 -4.03
CA PRO A 339 2.18 -27.18 -4.25
C PRO A 339 1.34 -26.98 -3.00
N GLU A 340 0.08 -26.56 -3.18
CA GLU A 340 -0.87 -26.56 -2.07
C GLU A 340 -1.25 -27.98 -1.70
N VAL A 341 -1.16 -28.32 -0.43
CA VAL A 341 -1.63 -29.62 0.06
C VAL A 341 -3.14 -29.60 0.06
N GLU A 342 -3.77 -30.39 -0.78
CA GLU A 342 -5.21 -30.68 -0.68
C GLU A 342 -5.44 -31.48 0.62
N VAL A 343 -6.22 -30.87 1.55
CA VAL A 343 -6.66 -31.51 2.80
C VAL A 343 -8.12 -31.87 2.66
#